data_e0df0df7cf67d14c05fc59fa5fa8834e
#
_entry.id   e0df0df7cf67d14c05fc59fa5fa8834e
#
_cell.length_a   1.000
_cell.length_b   1.000
_cell.length_c   1.000
_cell.angle_alpha   90.00
_cell.angle_beta   90.00
_cell.angle_gamma   90.00
#
_symmetry.space_group_name_H-M   'P 1'
#
loop_
_entity.id
_entity.type
_entity.pdbx_description
1 polymer ?
#
loop_
_entity_poly.entity_id
_entity_poly.type
_entity_poly.pdbx_seq_one_letter_code
_entity_poly.pdbx_strand_id
1 'polypeptide(L)'
;MSWVAAAFVSAFFAGVTSVLAKCGIKQTDSDVATAIRTCVVLVFAWAMAGISGSIGTIGSIEPRSWLFLVLSGLATGASWICYFKALGIGDVNKVVPVDKMSTVLAALIAIVLFGETSNLAVKLVGTAVITLGTFLMIEKKQSAGPERQQDRTWLAYALGAAVFAALTSILAKVGIEGVESNLATAIRTCVVLVMAWAIVAAKGKMGQAVHVDRYELVFLAASGIATGASWLLYYYAIATGQVSVVVQIDKLSIVVSVLFARLTFNEKLSRRSAIGLALIVLGTAALAVWK
;
A
#
# COMPACT_ATOMS: atom_id res chain seq x y z
N MET A 1 -17.24 -5.11 -13.36
CA MET A 1 -16.55 -3.80 -13.28
C MET A 1 -15.23 -3.92 -14.03
N SER A 2 -14.81 -2.89 -14.80
CA SER A 2 -13.50 -2.95 -15.46
C SER A 2 -12.38 -2.88 -14.40
N TRP A 3 -11.24 -3.52 -14.66
CA TRP A 3 -10.09 -3.50 -13.74
C TRP A 3 -9.55 -2.08 -13.49
N VAL A 4 -9.66 -1.20 -14.50
CA VAL A 4 -9.27 0.21 -14.35
C VAL A 4 -10.20 0.92 -13.36
N ALA A 5 -11.51 0.74 -13.48
CA ALA A 5 -12.47 1.32 -12.52
C ALA A 5 -12.22 0.77 -11.11
N ALA A 6 -11.91 -0.52 -10.97
CA ALA A 6 -11.54 -1.11 -9.69
C ALA A 6 -10.29 -0.46 -9.10
N ALA A 7 -9.25 -0.23 -9.90
CA ALA A 7 -8.02 0.43 -9.46
C ALA A 7 -8.28 1.88 -8.99
N PHE A 8 -9.12 2.65 -9.70
CA PHE A 8 -9.49 4.01 -9.28
C PHE A 8 -10.26 4.03 -7.97
N VAL A 9 -11.26 3.14 -7.81
CA VAL A 9 -12.05 3.05 -6.57
C VAL A 9 -11.16 2.55 -5.42
N SER A 10 -10.24 1.62 -5.68
CA SER A 10 -9.22 1.22 -4.71
C SER A 10 -8.38 2.40 -4.23
N ALA A 11 -7.86 3.21 -5.14
CA ALA A 11 -7.06 4.40 -4.80
C ALA A 11 -7.88 5.41 -3.98
N PHE A 12 -9.17 5.58 -4.27
CA PHE A 12 -10.06 6.40 -3.46
C PHE A 12 -10.15 5.90 -2.02
N PHE A 13 -10.44 4.60 -1.81
CA PHE A 13 -10.51 4.03 -0.47
C PHE A 13 -9.18 4.03 0.26
N ALA A 14 -8.05 3.86 -0.45
CA ALA A 14 -6.71 4.01 0.13
C ALA A 14 -6.46 5.43 0.66
N GLY A 15 -6.93 6.44 -0.07
CA GLY A 15 -6.90 7.84 0.38
C GLY A 15 -7.78 8.08 1.60
N VAL A 16 -9.00 7.56 1.59
CA VAL A 16 -9.93 7.62 2.74
C VAL A 16 -9.32 6.95 3.98
N THR A 17 -8.66 5.80 3.81
CA THR A 17 -7.92 5.11 4.88
C THR A 17 -6.92 6.04 5.56
N SER A 18 -6.13 6.77 4.78
CA SER A 18 -5.09 7.67 5.29
C SER A 18 -5.69 8.84 6.07
N VAL A 19 -6.83 9.36 5.61
CA VAL A 19 -7.54 10.46 6.28
C VAL A 19 -8.15 10.00 7.60
N LEU A 20 -8.85 8.87 7.61
CA LEU A 20 -9.44 8.30 8.82
C LEU A 20 -8.36 7.99 9.86
N ALA A 21 -7.21 7.45 9.43
CA ALA A 21 -6.07 7.22 10.29
C ALA A 21 -5.56 8.55 10.91
N LYS A 22 -5.44 9.61 10.10
CA LYS A 22 -4.99 10.93 10.59
C LYS A 22 -5.99 11.56 11.56
N CYS A 23 -7.30 11.40 11.33
CA CYS A 23 -8.35 11.94 12.21
C CYS A 23 -8.42 11.19 13.55
N GLY A 24 -8.23 9.89 13.55
CA GLY A 24 -8.52 9.02 14.69
C GLY A 24 -7.32 8.68 15.55
N ILE A 25 -6.12 8.52 14.97
CA ILE A 25 -4.94 8.05 15.68
C ILE A 25 -4.20 9.25 16.29
N LYS A 26 -4.36 9.48 17.58
CA LYS A 26 -3.70 10.58 18.32
C LYS A 26 -2.68 10.07 19.33
N GLN A 27 -3.01 8.99 20.04
CA GLN A 27 -2.21 8.43 21.14
C GLN A 27 -1.77 7.00 20.88
N THR A 28 -2.53 6.23 20.10
CA THR A 28 -2.19 4.85 19.77
C THR A 28 -0.93 4.78 18.92
N ASP A 29 0.00 3.92 19.32
CA ASP A 29 1.20 3.63 18.55
C ASP A 29 0.84 3.12 17.14
N SER A 30 1.61 3.54 16.12
CA SER A 30 1.29 3.23 14.73
C SER A 30 1.35 1.74 14.38
N ASP A 31 2.21 0.96 15.06
CA ASP A 31 2.29 -0.50 14.84
C ASP A 31 1.03 -1.17 15.38
N VAL A 32 0.60 -0.79 16.61
CA VAL A 32 -0.63 -1.28 17.26
C VAL A 32 -1.86 -0.89 16.44
N ALA A 33 -1.94 0.38 16.01
CA ALA A 33 -3.03 0.85 15.15
C ALA A 33 -3.12 0.06 13.84
N THR A 34 -1.96 -0.26 13.22
CA THR A 34 -1.89 -1.06 12.01
C THR A 34 -2.35 -2.49 12.25
N ALA A 35 -1.95 -3.13 13.36
CA ALA A 35 -2.37 -4.49 13.70
C ALA A 35 -3.88 -4.57 13.96
N ILE A 36 -4.45 -3.65 14.76
CA ILE A 36 -5.88 -3.58 15.03
C ILE A 36 -6.68 -3.34 13.74
N ARG A 37 -6.26 -2.39 12.91
CA ARG A 37 -6.87 -2.15 11.61
C ARG A 37 -6.83 -3.39 10.72
N THR A 38 -5.73 -4.14 10.72
CA THR A 38 -5.60 -5.37 9.93
C THR A 38 -6.55 -6.47 10.41
N CYS A 39 -6.90 -6.53 11.71
CA CYS A 39 -7.98 -7.41 12.18
C CYS A 39 -9.31 -7.08 11.49
N VAL A 40 -9.66 -5.80 11.39
CA VAL A 40 -10.89 -5.37 10.72
C VAL A 40 -10.83 -5.68 9.22
N VAL A 41 -9.69 -5.45 8.58
CA VAL A 41 -9.47 -5.83 7.17
C VAL A 41 -9.70 -7.33 6.97
N LEU A 42 -9.19 -8.17 7.87
CA LEU A 42 -9.35 -9.62 7.79
C LEU A 42 -10.83 -10.02 7.85
N VAL A 43 -11.54 -9.52 8.86
CA VAL A 43 -12.98 -9.80 9.02
C VAL A 43 -13.75 -9.37 7.78
N PHE A 44 -13.48 -8.17 7.28
CA PHE A 44 -14.12 -7.64 6.08
C PHE A 44 -13.80 -8.49 4.83
N ALA A 45 -12.54 -8.89 4.63
CA ALA A 45 -12.14 -9.71 3.48
C ALA A 45 -12.80 -11.10 3.51
N TRP A 46 -12.86 -11.76 4.67
CA TRP A 46 -13.55 -13.05 4.80
C TRP A 46 -15.07 -12.93 4.65
N ALA A 47 -15.68 -11.84 5.13
CA ALA A 47 -17.10 -11.58 4.89
C ALA A 47 -17.39 -11.43 3.39
N MET A 48 -16.55 -10.70 2.65
CA MET A 48 -16.68 -10.54 1.20
C MET A 48 -16.44 -11.85 0.45
N ALA A 49 -15.47 -12.67 0.87
CA ALA A 49 -15.27 -14.02 0.32
C ALA A 49 -16.48 -14.93 0.58
N GLY A 50 -17.13 -14.77 1.74
CA GLY A 50 -18.39 -15.45 2.07
C GLY A 50 -19.55 -15.02 1.18
N ILE A 51 -19.73 -13.71 0.99
CA ILE A 51 -20.77 -13.13 0.15
C ILE A 51 -20.59 -13.54 -1.33
N SER A 52 -19.34 -13.60 -1.82
CA SER A 52 -19.04 -14.06 -3.18
C SER A 52 -19.17 -15.59 -3.36
N GLY A 53 -19.40 -16.34 -2.28
CA GLY A 53 -19.48 -17.80 -2.30
C GLY A 53 -18.16 -18.51 -2.54
N SER A 54 -17.04 -17.78 -2.53
CA SER A 54 -15.72 -18.31 -2.89
C SER A 54 -15.06 -19.15 -1.79
N ILE A 55 -15.58 -19.13 -0.55
CA ILE A 55 -15.05 -19.94 0.56
C ILE A 55 -15.09 -21.43 0.22
N GLY A 56 -16.13 -21.91 -0.49
CA GLY A 56 -16.25 -23.30 -0.89
C GLY A 56 -15.15 -23.79 -1.84
N THR A 57 -14.41 -22.88 -2.47
CA THR A 57 -13.32 -23.22 -3.42
C THR A 57 -11.94 -23.34 -2.74
N ILE A 58 -11.83 -23.17 -1.42
CA ILE A 58 -10.55 -23.25 -0.70
C ILE A 58 -9.83 -24.58 -0.96
N GLY A 59 -10.59 -25.70 -0.99
CA GLY A 59 -10.02 -27.03 -1.21
C GLY A 59 -9.50 -27.28 -2.64
N SER A 60 -9.89 -26.45 -3.61
CA SER A 60 -9.46 -26.55 -5.00
C SER A 60 -8.29 -25.63 -5.35
N ILE A 61 -7.80 -24.83 -4.41
CA ILE A 61 -6.66 -23.93 -4.63
C ILE A 61 -5.38 -24.74 -4.81
N GLU A 62 -4.68 -24.50 -5.91
CA GLU A 62 -3.42 -25.16 -6.21
C GLU A 62 -2.33 -24.82 -5.16
N PRO A 63 -1.43 -25.77 -4.83
CA PRO A 63 -0.33 -25.53 -3.90
C PRO A 63 0.56 -24.35 -4.31
N ARG A 64 0.72 -24.11 -5.61
CA ARG A 64 1.46 -22.98 -6.17
C ARG A 64 0.80 -21.64 -5.74
N SER A 65 -0.52 -21.51 -5.89
CA SER A 65 -1.25 -20.30 -5.51
C SER A 65 -1.16 -20.06 -4.00
N TRP A 66 -1.30 -21.11 -3.17
CA TRP A 66 -1.07 -21.01 -1.73
C TRP A 66 0.31 -20.45 -1.40
N LEU A 67 1.36 -21.01 -2.01
CA LEU A 67 2.73 -20.55 -1.79
C LEU A 67 2.89 -19.06 -2.13
N PHE A 68 2.42 -18.62 -3.29
CA PHE A 68 2.59 -17.23 -3.72
C PHE A 68 1.73 -16.24 -2.92
N LEU A 69 0.52 -16.63 -2.48
CA LEU A 69 -0.30 -15.81 -1.58
C LEU A 69 0.36 -15.63 -0.21
N VAL A 70 0.92 -16.70 0.35
CA VAL A 70 1.68 -16.65 1.61
C VAL A 70 2.93 -15.79 1.45
N LEU A 71 3.72 -16.00 0.40
CA LEU A 71 4.91 -15.18 0.11
C LEU A 71 4.56 -13.70 -0.09
N SER A 72 3.43 -13.39 -0.74
CA SER A 72 2.96 -12.01 -0.88
C SER A 72 2.62 -11.37 0.48
N GLY A 73 1.97 -12.11 1.38
CA GLY A 73 1.71 -11.66 2.75
C GLY A 73 2.98 -11.44 3.55
N LEU A 74 3.93 -12.37 3.48
CA LEU A 74 5.24 -12.27 4.12
C LEU A 74 6.05 -11.08 3.57
N ALA A 75 6.03 -10.87 2.25
CA ALA A 75 6.68 -9.72 1.62
C ALA A 75 6.11 -8.39 2.14
N THR A 76 4.78 -8.30 2.35
CA THR A 76 4.15 -7.14 2.97
C THR A 76 4.72 -6.88 4.37
N GLY A 77 4.77 -7.90 5.22
CA GLY A 77 5.30 -7.79 6.58
C GLY A 77 6.81 -7.44 6.58
N ALA A 78 7.59 -8.09 5.72
CA ALA A 78 9.02 -7.81 5.57
C ALA A 78 9.28 -6.36 5.12
N SER A 79 8.46 -5.86 4.17
CA SER A 79 8.51 -4.45 3.76
C SER A 79 8.28 -3.52 4.96
N TRP A 80 7.27 -3.77 5.79
CA TRP A 80 6.99 -2.96 6.98
C TRP A 80 8.13 -2.98 7.98
N ILE A 81 8.70 -4.16 8.27
CA ILE A 81 9.84 -4.31 9.19
C ILE A 81 11.03 -3.47 8.69
N CYS A 82 11.38 -3.61 7.42
CA CYS A 82 12.47 -2.87 6.79
C CYS A 82 12.20 -1.35 6.80
N TYR A 83 10.99 -0.93 6.44
CA TYR A 83 10.59 0.48 6.41
C TYR A 83 10.67 1.14 7.78
N PHE A 84 10.07 0.53 8.81
CA PHE A 84 10.12 1.09 10.16
C PHE A 84 11.52 1.07 10.74
N LYS A 85 12.34 0.07 10.41
CA LYS A 85 13.75 0.07 10.80
C LYS A 85 14.52 1.20 10.12
N ALA A 86 14.32 1.39 8.82
CA ALA A 86 14.94 2.49 8.09
C ALA A 86 14.56 3.86 8.67
N LEU A 87 13.28 4.07 9.03
CA LEU A 87 12.80 5.30 9.67
C LEU A 87 13.40 5.52 11.04
N GLY A 88 13.66 4.45 11.81
CA GLY A 88 14.23 4.54 13.15
C GLY A 88 15.71 4.95 13.18
N ILE A 89 16.48 4.68 12.11
CA ILE A 89 17.92 4.95 12.03
C ILE A 89 18.29 5.97 10.96
N GLY A 90 17.36 6.29 10.04
CA GLY A 90 17.58 7.20 8.93
C GLY A 90 16.77 8.49 9.02
N ASP A 91 17.10 9.43 8.14
CA ASP A 91 16.30 10.64 7.93
C ASP A 91 15.04 10.31 7.12
N VAL A 92 13.86 10.66 7.64
CA VAL A 92 12.56 10.46 6.97
C VAL A 92 12.56 11.05 5.56
N ASN A 93 13.20 12.22 5.36
CA ASN A 93 13.28 12.88 4.04
C ASN A 93 14.10 12.08 3.02
N LYS A 94 14.94 11.14 3.47
CA LYS A 94 15.74 10.24 2.63
C LYS A 94 15.08 8.87 2.48
N VAL A 95 14.51 8.32 3.57
CA VAL A 95 13.88 6.98 3.60
C VAL A 95 12.61 6.94 2.75
N VAL A 96 11.71 7.92 2.93
CA VAL A 96 10.41 7.93 2.22
C VAL A 96 10.57 7.95 0.69
N PRO A 97 11.43 8.78 0.08
CA PRO A 97 11.68 8.72 -1.36
C PRO A 97 12.13 7.34 -1.84
N VAL A 98 13.03 6.69 -1.12
CA VAL A 98 13.53 5.34 -1.48
C VAL A 98 12.40 4.31 -1.42
N ASP A 99 11.57 4.33 -0.39
CA ASP A 99 10.40 3.45 -0.27
C ASP A 99 9.43 3.62 -1.46
N LYS A 100 9.19 4.86 -1.91
CA LYS A 100 8.32 5.14 -3.06
C LYS A 100 8.85 4.60 -4.39
N MET A 101 10.12 4.25 -4.49
CA MET A 101 10.67 3.53 -5.65
C MET A 101 10.09 2.13 -5.82
N SER A 102 9.45 1.57 -4.78
CA SER A 102 8.74 0.28 -4.86
C SER A 102 7.73 0.22 -6.01
N THR A 103 7.06 1.32 -6.31
CA THR A 103 6.10 1.39 -7.42
C THR A 103 6.79 1.27 -8.78
N VAL A 104 7.94 1.92 -8.92
CA VAL A 104 8.76 1.83 -10.15
C VAL A 104 9.26 0.40 -10.33
N LEU A 105 9.80 -0.18 -9.25
CA LEU A 105 10.27 -1.57 -9.25
C LEU A 105 9.14 -2.54 -9.61
N ALA A 106 7.96 -2.40 -9.00
CA ALA A 106 6.80 -3.24 -9.30
C ALA A 106 6.38 -3.13 -10.77
N ALA A 107 6.33 -1.91 -11.32
CA ALA A 107 5.97 -1.70 -12.72
C ALA A 107 7.01 -2.32 -13.67
N LEU A 108 8.31 -2.10 -13.41
CA LEU A 108 9.39 -2.66 -14.25
C LEU A 108 9.42 -4.19 -14.18
N ILE A 109 9.30 -4.76 -12.98
CA ILE A 109 9.24 -6.22 -12.80
C ILE A 109 8.01 -6.80 -13.52
N ALA A 110 6.84 -6.14 -13.43
CA ALA A 110 5.62 -6.58 -14.11
C ALA A 110 5.77 -6.55 -15.64
N ILE A 111 6.38 -5.50 -16.20
CA ILE A 111 6.66 -5.41 -17.63
C ILE A 111 7.53 -6.57 -18.09
N VAL A 112 8.58 -6.90 -17.34
CA VAL A 112 9.53 -7.96 -17.70
C VAL A 112 8.95 -9.36 -17.46
N LEU A 113 8.38 -9.62 -16.28
CA LEU A 113 7.91 -10.97 -15.90
C LEU A 113 6.58 -11.36 -16.55
N PHE A 114 5.67 -10.42 -16.70
CA PHE A 114 4.33 -10.69 -17.27
C PHE A 114 4.22 -10.29 -18.74
N GLY A 115 5.30 -9.80 -19.35
CA GLY A 115 5.30 -9.39 -20.75
C GLY A 115 4.34 -8.22 -21.03
N GLU A 116 4.14 -7.30 -20.07
CA GLU A 116 3.23 -6.18 -20.20
C GLU A 116 3.81 -5.06 -21.10
N THR A 117 4.19 -5.41 -22.33
CA THR A 117 4.89 -4.54 -23.28
C THR A 117 3.97 -3.65 -24.12
N SER A 118 2.64 -3.85 -24.04
CA SER A 118 1.69 -2.96 -24.73
C SER A 118 1.93 -1.50 -24.36
N ASN A 119 2.02 -0.62 -25.36
CA ASN A 119 2.29 0.80 -25.18
C ASN A 119 3.46 1.11 -24.20
N LEU A 120 4.57 0.35 -24.32
CA LEU A 120 5.72 0.42 -23.42
C LEU A 120 6.23 1.84 -23.18
N ALA A 121 6.31 2.66 -24.24
CA ALA A 121 6.75 4.05 -24.12
C ALA A 121 5.85 4.87 -23.18
N VAL A 122 4.52 4.69 -23.26
CA VAL A 122 3.56 5.37 -22.39
C VAL A 122 3.72 4.89 -20.96
N LYS A 123 3.93 3.58 -20.73
CA LYS A 123 4.17 3.03 -19.40
C LYS A 123 5.44 3.57 -18.76
N LEU A 124 6.54 3.61 -19.51
CA LEU A 124 7.82 4.13 -18.98
C LEU A 124 7.75 5.64 -18.71
N VAL A 125 7.23 6.43 -19.65
CA VAL A 125 7.06 7.87 -19.47
C VAL A 125 6.06 8.17 -18.36
N GLY A 126 4.90 7.50 -18.32
CA GLY A 126 3.91 7.66 -17.27
C GLY A 126 4.46 7.33 -15.90
N THR A 127 5.20 6.22 -15.77
CA THR A 127 5.89 5.85 -14.53
C THR A 127 6.89 6.92 -14.09
N ALA A 128 7.70 7.45 -15.01
CA ALA A 128 8.66 8.52 -14.73
C ALA A 128 7.96 9.80 -14.26
N VAL A 129 6.89 10.21 -14.94
CA VAL A 129 6.09 11.42 -14.60
C VAL A 129 5.44 11.27 -13.22
N ILE A 130 4.80 10.13 -12.93
CA ILE A 130 4.17 9.85 -11.63
C ILE A 130 5.23 9.82 -10.52
N THR A 131 6.38 9.22 -10.79
CA THR A 131 7.49 9.16 -9.85
C THR A 131 8.00 10.56 -9.52
N LEU A 132 8.24 11.39 -10.56
CA LEU A 132 8.64 12.79 -10.38
C LEU A 132 7.58 13.55 -9.56
N GLY A 133 6.30 13.40 -9.90
CA GLY A 133 5.19 13.99 -9.15
C GLY A 133 5.19 13.57 -7.68
N THR A 134 5.39 12.28 -7.40
CA THR A 134 5.48 11.75 -6.04
C THR A 134 6.64 12.35 -5.25
N PHE A 135 7.81 12.47 -5.86
CA PHE A 135 8.97 13.12 -5.22
C PHE A 135 8.76 14.62 -4.97
N LEU A 136 8.07 15.32 -5.85
CA LEU A 136 7.74 16.73 -5.65
C LEU A 136 6.77 16.94 -4.48
N MET A 137 5.92 15.95 -4.18
CA MET A 137 4.98 16.00 -3.06
C MET A 137 5.63 15.71 -1.70
N ILE A 138 6.82 15.10 -1.66
CA ILE A 138 7.53 14.85 -0.42
C ILE A 138 8.06 16.19 0.12
N GLU A 139 7.43 16.71 1.16
CA GLU A 139 7.88 17.92 1.83
C GLU A 139 9.11 17.61 2.69
N LYS A 140 10.16 18.44 2.54
CA LYS A 140 11.32 18.38 3.41
C LYS A 140 10.93 18.89 4.80
N LYS A 141 10.69 17.99 5.76
CA LYS A 141 10.71 18.40 7.17
C LYS A 141 12.10 18.87 7.52
N GLN A 142 12.24 20.06 8.09
CA GLN A 142 13.52 20.50 8.62
C GLN A 142 13.97 19.51 9.69
N SER A 143 15.07 18.83 9.45
CA SER A 143 15.72 17.98 10.45
C SER A 143 16.33 18.90 11.49
N ALA A 144 15.68 19.03 12.64
CA ALA A 144 16.24 19.75 13.78
C ALA A 144 17.30 18.87 14.47
N GLY A 145 18.51 18.85 13.94
CA GLY A 145 19.63 18.16 14.55
C GLY A 145 20.88 18.17 13.68
N PRO A 146 22.09 18.15 14.29
CA PRO A 146 23.33 18.05 13.54
C PRO A 146 23.33 16.75 12.68
N GLU A 147 23.84 16.84 11.47
CA GLU A 147 24.09 15.67 10.61
C GLU A 147 25.02 14.69 11.37
N ARG A 148 24.41 13.73 12.07
CA ARG A 148 25.16 12.57 12.53
C ARG A 148 25.71 11.89 11.28
N GLN A 149 26.97 11.52 11.31
CA GLN A 149 27.58 10.62 10.34
C GLN A 149 26.71 9.36 10.29
N GLN A 150 25.72 9.38 9.40
CA GLN A 150 24.72 8.32 9.29
C GLN A 150 25.39 7.13 8.58
N ASP A 151 25.59 6.07 9.34
CA ASP A 151 25.92 4.77 8.75
C ASP A 151 24.92 4.46 7.62
N ARG A 152 25.40 4.03 6.47
CA ARG A 152 24.55 3.74 5.28
C ARG A 152 23.57 2.60 5.48
N THR A 153 23.52 2.01 6.64
CA THR A 153 22.63 0.89 7.03
C THR A 153 21.15 1.23 6.81
N TRP A 154 20.74 2.51 7.04
CA TRP A 154 19.37 2.93 6.74
C TRP A 154 18.98 2.74 5.27
N LEU A 155 19.93 2.95 4.35
CA LEU A 155 19.68 2.80 2.90
C LEU A 155 19.44 1.34 2.52
N ALA A 156 20.17 0.39 3.12
CA ALA A 156 19.95 -1.03 2.89
C ALA A 156 18.54 -1.45 3.34
N TYR A 157 18.10 -0.98 4.50
CA TYR A 157 16.71 -1.23 4.96
C TYR A 157 15.67 -0.53 4.10
N ALA A 158 15.89 0.71 3.66
CA ALA A 158 14.95 1.42 2.79
C ALA A 158 14.83 0.75 1.41
N LEU A 159 15.94 0.30 0.82
CA LEU A 159 15.93 -0.49 -0.42
C LEU A 159 15.25 -1.84 -0.22
N GLY A 160 15.52 -2.54 0.88
CA GLY A 160 14.83 -3.76 1.25
C GLY A 160 13.31 -3.56 1.34
N ALA A 161 12.86 -2.48 2.00
CA ALA A 161 11.45 -2.11 2.07
C ALA A 161 10.83 -1.94 0.68
N ALA A 162 11.51 -1.19 -0.21
CA ALA A 162 11.03 -0.96 -1.57
C ALA A 162 10.95 -2.25 -2.40
N VAL A 163 11.95 -3.12 -2.29
CA VAL A 163 11.97 -4.43 -2.99
C VAL A 163 10.83 -5.33 -2.49
N PHE A 164 10.67 -5.50 -1.18
CA PHE A 164 9.60 -6.33 -0.62
C PHE A 164 8.21 -5.74 -0.92
N ALA A 165 8.05 -4.42 -0.90
CA ALA A 165 6.79 -3.77 -1.30
C ALA A 165 6.46 -4.04 -2.78
N ALA A 166 7.44 -3.98 -3.68
CA ALA A 166 7.26 -4.33 -5.08
C ALA A 166 6.87 -5.81 -5.25
N LEU A 167 7.60 -6.71 -4.58
CA LEU A 167 7.34 -8.14 -4.61
C LEU A 167 5.93 -8.50 -4.10
N THR A 168 5.37 -7.74 -3.16
CA THR A 168 4.00 -7.95 -2.66
C THR A 168 2.99 -8.06 -3.80
N SER A 169 3.00 -7.11 -4.73
CA SER A 169 2.05 -7.06 -5.86
C SER A 169 2.37 -8.12 -6.93
N ILE A 170 3.64 -8.36 -7.18
CA ILE A 170 4.09 -9.35 -8.17
C ILE A 170 3.72 -10.77 -7.71
N LEU A 171 4.05 -11.12 -6.47
CA LEU A 171 3.71 -12.42 -5.89
C LEU A 171 2.18 -12.60 -5.78
N ALA A 172 1.44 -11.53 -5.44
CA ALA A 172 -0.01 -11.56 -5.42
C ALA A 172 -0.59 -11.87 -6.80
N LYS A 173 -0.07 -11.26 -7.88
CA LYS A 173 -0.53 -11.54 -9.26
C LYS A 173 -0.42 -13.02 -9.58
N VAL A 174 0.72 -13.64 -9.27
CA VAL A 174 0.92 -15.08 -9.50
C VAL A 174 0.02 -15.92 -8.58
N GLY A 175 -0.11 -15.53 -7.32
CA GLY A 175 -0.91 -16.28 -6.33
C GLY A 175 -2.42 -16.24 -6.56
N ILE A 176 -2.92 -15.18 -7.21
CA ILE A 176 -4.35 -15.02 -7.51
C ILE A 176 -4.74 -15.79 -8.79
N GLU A 177 -3.77 -16.26 -9.58
CA GLU A 177 -4.06 -17.01 -10.80
C GLU A 177 -4.86 -18.29 -10.47
N GLY A 178 -6.07 -18.40 -11.03
CA GLY A 178 -6.99 -19.49 -10.75
C GLY A 178 -7.71 -19.44 -9.40
N VAL A 179 -7.55 -18.38 -8.62
CA VAL A 179 -8.22 -18.18 -7.33
C VAL A 179 -9.13 -16.95 -7.39
N GLU A 180 -10.34 -17.05 -6.81
CA GLU A 180 -11.21 -15.88 -6.73
C GLU A 180 -10.54 -14.78 -5.88
N SER A 181 -10.58 -13.55 -6.36
CA SER A 181 -9.74 -12.46 -5.85
C SER A 181 -10.07 -12.05 -4.40
N ASN A 182 -11.34 -12.15 -3.96
CA ASN A 182 -11.71 -11.85 -2.58
C ASN A 182 -11.14 -12.94 -1.64
N LEU A 183 -11.23 -14.21 -2.05
CA LEU A 183 -10.66 -15.33 -1.29
C LEU A 183 -9.13 -15.22 -1.21
N ALA A 184 -8.48 -14.95 -2.33
CA ALA A 184 -7.03 -14.73 -2.36
C ALA A 184 -6.60 -13.58 -1.43
N THR A 185 -7.36 -12.47 -1.43
CA THR A 185 -7.12 -11.33 -0.54
C THR A 185 -7.32 -11.72 0.93
N ALA A 186 -8.36 -12.49 1.25
CA ALA A 186 -8.61 -12.97 2.61
C ALA A 186 -7.45 -13.87 3.11
N ILE A 187 -7.02 -14.84 2.31
CA ILE A 187 -5.91 -15.76 2.64
C ILE A 187 -4.62 -14.97 2.92
N ARG A 188 -4.21 -14.10 2.00
CA ARG A 188 -2.98 -13.33 2.22
C ARG A 188 -3.07 -12.36 3.41
N THR A 189 -4.28 -11.84 3.72
CA THR A 189 -4.49 -10.96 4.86
C THR A 189 -4.31 -11.71 6.19
N CYS A 190 -4.59 -13.02 6.26
CA CYS A 190 -4.22 -13.83 7.43
C CYS A 190 -2.72 -13.75 7.72
N VAL A 191 -1.89 -13.90 6.69
CA VAL A 191 -0.43 -13.82 6.82
C VAL A 191 0.01 -12.42 7.24
N VAL A 192 -0.56 -11.39 6.59
CA VAL A 192 -0.27 -9.99 6.95
C VAL A 192 -0.64 -9.69 8.40
N LEU A 193 -1.78 -10.22 8.90
CA LEU A 193 -2.19 -10.05 10.28
C LEU A 193 -1.19 -10.69 11.25
N VAL A 194 -0.76 -11.92 10.97
CA VAL A 194 0.26 -12.59 11.79
C VAL A 194 1.54 -11.75 11.83
N MET A 195 1.99 -11.23 10.69
CA MET A 195 3.17 -10.37 10.61
C MET A 195 2.99 -9.06 11.38
N ALA A 196 1.81 -8.42 11.29
CA ALA A 196 1.51 -7.19 12.01
C ALA A 196 1.60 -7.39 13.53
N TRP A 197 0.96 -8.45 14.05
CA TRP A 197 1.03 -8.78 15.47
C TRP A 197 2.42 -9.25 15.92
N ALA A 198 3.15 -9.96 15.08
CA ALA A 198 4.55 -10.32 15.35
C ALA A 198 5.42 -9.08 15.52
N ILE A 199 5.21 -8.03 14.70
CA ILE A 199 5.91 -6.74 14.85
C ILE A 199 5.57 -6.08 16.20
N VAL A 200 4.28 -6.03 16.57
CA VAL A 200 3.82 -5.47 17.87
C VAL A 200 4.45 -6.23 19.04
N ALA A 201 4.44 -7.57 18.98
CA ALA A 201 5.03 -8.42 20.00
C ALA A 201 6.55 -8.24 20.11
N ALA A 202 7.26 -8.25 18.98
CA ALA A 202 8.72 -8.07 18.95
C ALA A 202 9.17 -6.70 19.49
N LYS A 203 8.31 -5.68 19.38
CA LYS A 203 8.55 -4.34 19.95
C LYS A 203 8.05 -4.18 21.40
N GLY A 204 7.50 -5.24 22.01
CA GLY A 204 6.99 -5.20 23.39
C GLY A 204 5.73 -4.34 23.58
N LYS A 205 4.97 -4.07 22.51
CA LYS A 205 3.84 -3.13 22.54
C LYS A 205 2.47 -3.81 22.73
N MET A 206 2.42 -5.12 23.02
CA MET A 206 1.17 -5.87 23.17
C MET A 206 0.24 -5.28 24.24
N GLY A 207 0.79 -4.80 25.36
CA GLY A 207 0.00 -4.16 26.42
C GLY A 207 -0.73 -2.89 25.99
N GLN A 208 -0.24 -2.17 24.97
CA GLN A 208 -0.89 -0.97 24.48
C GLN A 208 -2.18 -1.29 23.70
N ALA A 209 -2.26 -2.46 23.09
CA ALA A 209 -3.43 -2.87 22.31
C ALA A 209 -4.72 -2.98 23.15
N VAL A 210 -4.60 -3.21 24.46
CA VAL A 210 -5.73 -3.34 25.40
C VAL A 210 -6.21 -1.97 25.91
N HIS A 211 -5.38 -0.94 25.76
CA HIS A 211 -5.63 0.41 26.30
C HIS A 211 -5.97 1.45 25.21
N VAL A 212 -6.38 1.00 24.03
CA VAL A 212 -6.76 1.92 22.94
C VAL A 212 -8.10 2.58 23.25
N ASP A 213 -8.17 3.89 23.13
CA ASP A 213 -9.38 4.66 23.39
C ASP A 213 -10.52 4.28 22.42
N ARG A 214 -11.77 4.30 22.92
CA ARG A 214 -12.96 3.92 22.12
C ARG A 214 -13.13 4.80 20.89
N TYR A 215 -12.81 6.09 21.00
CA TYR A 215 -12.89 7.02 19.87
C TYR A 215 -11.88 6.61 18.78
N GLU A 216 -10.64 6.31 19.16
CA GLU A 216 -9.62 5.83 18.22
C GLU A 216 -10.00 4.48 17.59
N LEU A 217 -10.60 3.55 18.36
CA LEU A 217 -11.09 2.27 17.86
C LEU A 217 -12.14 2.42 16.75
N VAL A 218 -13.07 3.38 16.86
CA VAL A 218 -14.07 3.65 15.80
C VAL A 218 -13.37 4.09 14.50
N PHE A 219 -12.39 5.00 14.59
CA PHE A 219 -11.63 5.43 13.43
C PHE A 219 -10.74 4.33 12.84
N LEU A 220 -10.15 3.50 13.71
CA LEU A 220 -9.39 2.33 13.28
C LEU A 220 -10.28 1.32 12.56
N ALA A 221 -11.49 1.07 13.07
CA ALA A 221 -12.46 0.19 12.43
C ALA A 221 -12.91 0.76 11.06
N ALA A 222 -13.29 2.03 10.99
CA ALA A 222 -13.67 2.68 9.74
C ALA A 222 -12.51 2.68 8.73
N SER A 223 -11.29 2.98 9.19
CA SER A 223 -10.07 2.89 8.39
C SER A 223 -9.78 1.45 7.93
N GLY A 224 -10.07 0.45 8.77
CA GLY A 224 -9.95 -0.97 8.43
C GLY A 224 -10.91 -1.38 7.32
N ILE A 225 -12.17 -0.97 7.39
CA ILE A 225 -13.17 -1.21 6.33
C ILE A 225 -12.72 -0.56 5.02
N ALA A 226 -12.30 0.72 5.07
CA ALA A 226 -11.79 1.42 3.88
C ALA A 226 -10.54 0.72 3.30
N THR A 227 -9.61 0.26 4.14
CA THR A 227 -8.43 -0.51 3.72
C THR A 227 -8.86 -1.83 3.07
N GLY A 228 -9.80 -2.55 3.68
CA GLY A 228 -10.33 -3.80 3.14
C GLY A 228 -10.95 -3.62 1.77
N ALA A 229 -11.82 -2.60 1.61
CA ALA A 229 -12.40 -2.26 0.32
C ALA A 229 -11.34 -1.90 -0.72
N SER A 230 -10.32 -1.12 -0.33
CA SER A 230 -9.18 -0.79 -1.19
C SER A 230 -8.44 -2.06 -1.62
N TRP A 231 -8.07 -2.94 -0.72
CA TRP A 231 -7.29 -4.14 -1.03
C TRP A 231 -8.06 -5.14 -1.91
N LEU A 232 -9.35 -5.36 -1.64
CA LEU A 232 -10.17 -6.23 -2.48
C LEU A 232 -10.22 -5.74 -3.92
N LEU A 233 -10.44 -4.44 -4.12
CA LEU A 233 -10.50 -3.83 -5.45
C LEU A 233 -9.11 -3.76 -6.12
N TYR A 234 -8.05 -3.52 -5.35
CA TYR A 234 -6.67 -3.52 -5.83
C TYR A 234 -6.26 -4.89 -6.34
N TYR A 235 -6.49 -5.95 -5.56
CA TYR A 235 -6.12 -7.30 -5.96
C TYR A 235 -7.02 -7.85 -7.06
N TYR A 236 -8.29 -7.44 -7.11
CA TYR A 236 -9.13 -7.69 -8.27
C TYR A 236 -8.55 -7.02 -9.54
N ALA A 237 -8.12 -5.77 -9.44
CA ALA A 237 -7.50 -5.06 -10.56
C ALA A 237 -6.17 -5.72 -10.98
N ILE A 238 -5.33 -6.16 -10.03
CA ILE A 238 -4.11 -6.92 -10.30
C ILE A 238 -4.41 -8.27 -10.96
N ALA A 239 -5.44 -9.00 -10.50
CA ALA A 239 -5.82 -10.28 -11.06
C ALA A 239 -6.24 -10.18 -12.54
N THR A 240 -7.05 -9.17 -12.86
CA THR A 240 -7.70 -9.05 -14.18
C THR A 240 -7.06 -8.03 -15.12
N GLY A 241 -6.12 -7.22 -14.61
CA GLY A 241 -5.47 -6.14 -15.35
C GLY A 241 -3.95 -6.24 -15.41
N GLN A 242 -3.35 -5.15 -15.86
CA GLN A 242 -1.90 -4.99 -15.95
C GLN A 242 -1.34 -4.44 -14.65
N VAL A 243 -0.46 -5.19 -14.00
CA VAL A 243 0.15 -4.80 -12.72
C VAL A 243 0.90 -3.47 -12.85
N SER A 244 1.65 -3.29 -13.97
CA SER A 244 2.42 -2.06 -14.24
C SER A 244 1.56 -0.79 -14.25
N VAL A 245 0.28 -0.90 -14.63
CA VAL A 245 -0.67 0.22 -14.65
C VAL A 245 -1.40 0.35 -13.30
N VAL A 246 -1.84 -0.77 -12.72
CA VAL A 246 -2.58 -0.78 -11.44
C VAL A 246 -1.78 -0.15 -10.31
N VAL A 247 -0.49 -0.50 -10.17
CA VAL A 247 0.38 0.06 -9.12
C VAL A 247 0.61 1.57 -9.29
N GLN A 248 0.47 2.09 -10.49
CA GLN A 248 0.57 3.53 -10.76
C GLN A 248 -0.75 4.26 -10.46
N ILE A 249 -1.90 3.66 -10.81
CA ILE A 249 -3.22 4.22 -10.48
C ILE A 249 -3.39 4.35 -8.96
N ASP A 250 -2.85 3.42 -8.18
CA ASP A 250 -2.88 3.47 -6.71
C ASP A 250 -2.30 4.78 -6.15
N LYS A 251 -1.37 5.43 -6.84
CA LYS A 251 -0.82 6.74 -6.43
C LYS A 251 -1.85 7.87 -6.42
N LEU A 252 -3.00 7.71 -7.06
CA LEU A 252 -4.10 8.67 -6.92
C LEU A 252 -4.67 8.71 -5.49
N SER A 253 -4.40 7.72 -4.66
CA SER A 253 -4.71 7.79 -3.22
C SER A 253 -4.10 9.02 -2.54
N ILE A 254 -2.94 9.48 -3.02
CA ILE A 254 -2.31 10.73 -2.55
C ILE A 254 -3.19 11.94 -2.85
N VAL A 255 -3.79 11.99 -4.05
CA VAL A 255 -4.71 13.08 -4.47
C VAL A 255 -5.90 13.14 -3.52
N VAL A 256 -6.52 11.99 -3.26
CA VAL A 256 -7.66 11.87 -2.34
C VAL A 256 -7.27 12.33 -0.94
N SER A 257 -6.14 11.84 -0.41
CA SER A 257 -5.64 12.22 0.92
C SER A 257 -5.41 13.73 1.04
N VAL A 258 -4.81 14.34 0.01
CA VAL A 258 -4.53 15.78 -0.02
C VAL A 258 -5.80 16.62 -0.11
N LEU A 259 -6.75 16.21 -0.97
CA LEU A 259 -8.05 16.91 -1.06
C LEU A 259 -8.79 16.90 0.28
N PHE A 260 -8.87 15.74 0.94
CA PHE A 260 -9.47 15.64 2.26
C PHE A 260 -8.70 16.44 3.31
N ALA A 261 -7.36 16.39 3.32
CA ALA A 261 -6.55 17.17 4.25
C ALA A 261 -6.80 18.67 4.09
N ARG A 262 -6.97 19.15 2.85
CA ARG A 262 -7.31 20.54 2.57
C ARG A 262 -8.71 20.90 3.06
N LEU A 263 -9.70 20.02 2.83
CA LEU A 263 -11.11 20.30 3.21
C LEU A 263 -11.32 20.18 4.72
N THR A 264 -10.67 19.24 5.39
CA THR A 264 -10.90 18.93 6.80
C THR A 264 -9.96 19.71 7.74
N PHE A 265 -8.71 19.90 7.34
CA PHE A 265 -7.67 20.53 8.17
C PHE A 265 -7.22 21.90 7.67
N ASN A 266 -7.84 22.43 6.57
CA ASN A 266 -7.45 23.69 5.93
C ASN A 266 -5.94 23.76 5.58
N GLU A 267 -5.31 22.63 5.30
CA GLU A 267 -3.89 22.57 4.95
C GLU A 267 -3.65 23.23 3.59
N LYS A 268 -2.68 24.14 3.52
CA LYS A 268 -2.30 24.81 2.28
C LYS A 268 -1.29 23.95 1.51
N LEU A 269 -1.57 23.66 0.24
CA LEU A 269 -0.59 23.04 -0.64
C LEU A 269 0.49 24.05 -1.02
N SER A 270 1.75 23.62 -0.92
CA SER A 270 2.85 24.37 -1.54
C SER A 270 2.74 24.31 -3.07
N ARG A 271 3.30 25.30 -3.77
CA ARG A 271 3.34 25.31 -5.24
C ARG A 271 4.01 24.04 -5.79
N ARG A 272 5.06 23.57 -5.11
CA ARG A 272 5.77 22.34 -5.44
C ARG A 272 4.87 21.12 -5.34
N SER A 273 4.12 20.98 -4.24
CA SER A 273 3.19 19.86 -4.03
C SER A 273 2.02 19.90 -5.02
N ALA A 274 1.54 21.11 -5.39
CA ALA A 274 0.49 21.25 -6.40
C ALA A 274 0.95 20.77 -7.79
N ILE A 275 2.19 21.10 -8.20
CA ILE A 275 2.79 20.61 -9.44
C ILE A 275 2.94 19.07 -9.37
N GLY A 276 3.46 18.55 -8.26
CA GLY A 276 3.57 17.11 -8.05
C GLY A 276 2.24 16.37 -8.18
N LEU A 277 1.19 16.93 -7.59
CA LEU A 277 -0.18 16.39 -7.68
C LEU A 277 -0.69 16.38 -9.13
N ALA A 278 -0.49 17.47 -9.88
CA ALA A 278 -0.87 17.55 -11.27
C ALA A 278 -0.15 16.51 -12.13
N LEU A 279 1.15 16.29 -11.91
CA LEU A 279 1.92 15.26 -12.61
C LEU A 279 1.41 13.83 -12.30
N ILE A 280 1.05 13.53 -11.05
CA ILE A 280 0.46 12.23 -10.69
C ILE A 280 -0.86 12.03 -11.44
N VAL A 281 -1.74 13.02 -11.45
CA VAL A 281 -3.04 12.95 -12.13
C VAL A 281 -2.86 12.75 -13.64
N LEU A 282 -2.03 13.58 -14.29
CA LEU A 282 -1.80 13.53 -15.73
C LEU A 282 -1.11 12.21 -16.15
N GLY A 283 -0.08 11.79 -15.43
CA GLY A 283 0.61 10.53 -15.69
C GLY A 283 -0.32 9.31 -15.53
N THR A 284 -1.16 9.31 -14.50
CA THR A 284 -2.13 8.23 -14.29
C THR A 284 -3.23 8.24 -15.34
N ALA A 285 -3.74 9.42 -15.73
CA ALA A 285 -4.74 9.53 -16.80
C ALA A 285 -4.19 9.02 -18.14
N ALA A 286 -2.94 9.37 -18.46
CA ALA A 286 -2.28 8.84 -19.65
C ALA A 286 -2.19 7.31 -19.62
N LEU A 287 -1.74 6.72 -18.51
CA LEU A 287 -1.67 5.25 -18.37
C LEU A 287 -3.04 4.56 -18.43
N ALA A 288 -4.09 5.18 -17.90
CA ALA A 288 -5.44 4.62 -17.93
C ALA A 288 -6.07 4.63 -19.33
N VAL A 289 -5.73 5.63 -20.15
CA VAL A 289 -6.26 5.78 -21.54
C VAL A 289 -5.48 4.91 -22.53
N TRP A 290 -4.16 4.91 -22.44
CA TRP A 290 -3.26 4.23 -23.40
C TRP A 290 -2.66 2.92 -22.84
N LYS A 291 -3.41 2.19 -22.04
CA LYS A 291 -3.02 0.91 -21.42
C LYS A 291 -2.85 -0.23 -22.46
#